data_d6d3a7c201b75f7b06911a43d967eaef
#
_entry.id   d6d3a7c201b75f7b06911a43d967eaef
#
_cell.length_a   1.000
_cell.length_b   1.000
_cell.length_c   1.000
_cell.angle_alpha   90.00
_cell.angle_beta   90.00
_cell.angle_gamma   90.00
#
_symmetry.space_group_name_H-M   'P 1'
#
loop_
_entity.id
_entity.type
_entity.pdbx_description
1 polymer ?
#
loop_
_entity_poly.entity_id
_entity_poly.type
_entity_poly.pdbx_seq_one_letter_code
_entity_poly.pdbx_strand_id
1 'polypeptide(L)'
;SGLKMAFDEVNKAGGIDGKKLRIVESDNKSEPSEAGNSVTKLVTQDKVIAVVGPATSGCVAASTPITTANKVPLIAPCATAPNITVENGKVKEFVFRSCFTDPFQGRVMAEFADKNLKVKNVAILYDASSDYSKGLAEVFTKTMEEKGGKIVAKEAFLAKDLDFKSALTKIK
;
A
#
# COMPACT_ATOMS: atom_id res chain seq x y z
N SER A 1 14.63 12.23 1.63
CA SER A 1 13.97 10.95 1.79
C SER A 1 15.00 9.83 1.99
N GLY A 2 14.57 8.68 2.58
CA GLY A 2 15.45 7.53 2.77
C GLY A 2 16.06 7.02 1.47
N LEU A 3 15.32 7.07 0.37
CA LEU A 3 15.83 6.69 -0.94
C LEU A 3 17.01 7.57 -1.38
N LYS A 4 16.94 8.89 -1.19
CA LYS A 4 18.06 9.80 -1.53
C LYS A 4 19.30 9.47 -0.69
N MET A 5 19.12 9.21 0.60
CA MET A 5 20.25 8.83 1.48
C MET A 5 20.92 7.54 0.98
N ALA A 6 20.14 6.49 0.67
CA ALA A 6 20.70 5.25 0.15
C ALA A 6 21.43 5.43 -1.19
N PHE A 7 20.89 6.23 -2.10
CA PHE A 7 21.55 6.54 -3.38
C PHE A 7 22.84 7.34 -3.18
N ASP A 8 22.84 8.29 -2.24
CA ASP A 8 24.06 9.08 -1.91
C ASP A 8 25.15 8.17 -1.32
N GLU A 9 24.79 7.22 -0.44
CA GLU A 9 25.74 6.25 0.12
C GLU A 9 26.34 5.37 -0.98
N VAL A 10 25.51 4.79 -1.84
CA VAL A 10 25.97 3.95 -2.97
C VAL A 10 26.85 4.77 -3.91
N ASN A 11 26.47 6.00 -4.23
CA ASN A 11 27.23 6.87 -5.12
C ASN A 11 28.56 7.32 -4.52
N LYS A 12 28.63 7.56 -3.20
CA LYS A 12 29.89 7.84 -2.50
C LYS A 12 30.84 6.64 -2.50
N ALA A 13 30.29 5.43 -2.41
CA ALA A 13 31.06 4.18 -2.50
C ALA A 13 31.52 3.83 -3.93
N GLY A 14 31.24 4.66 -4.93
CA GLY A 14 31.68 4.43 -6.32
C GLY A 14 30.55 4.04 -7.29
N GLY A 15 29.33 3.90 -6.80
CA GLY A 15 28.17 3.48 -7.60
C GLY A 15 28.06 1.96 -7.74
N ILE A 16 27.32 1.51 -8.73
CA ILE A 16 27.16 0.08 -9.09
C ILE A 16 27.97 -0.15 -10.37
N ASP A 17 28.94 -1.04 -10.32
CA ASP A 17 29.88 -1.32 -11.44
C ASP A 17 30.51 -0.02 -12.00
N GLY A 18 30.91 0.90 -11.10
CA GLY A 18 31.50 2.19 -11.45
C GLY A 18 30.50 3.23 -11.99
N LYS A 19 29.22 2.90 -12.08
CA LYS A 19 28.15 3.79 -12.57
C LYS A 19 27.40 4.42 -11.41
N LYS A 20 27.26 5.74 -11.41
CA LYS A 20 26.47 6.46 -10.41
C LYS A 20 24.98 6.34 -10.68
N LEU A 21 24.21 6.20 -9.62
CA LEU A 21 22.75 6.19 -9.67
C LEU A 21 22.23 7.63 -9.77
N ARG A 22 21.23 7.85 -10.60
CA ARG A 22 20.49 9.11 -10.73
C ARG A 22 19.01 8.87 -10.41
N ILE A 23 18.45 9.70 -9.54
CA ILE A 23 17.03 9.70 -9.23
C ILE A 23 16.30 10.65 -10.19
N VAL A 24 15.19 10.17 -10.76
CA VAL A 24 14.19 10.98 -11.46
C VAL A 24 12.93 10.95 -10.61
N GLU A 25 12.53 12.10 -10.09
CA GLU A 25 11.37 12.21 -9.18
C GLU A 25 10.12 12.62 -9.94
N SER A 26 8.98 12.03 -9.58
CA SER A 26 7.67 12.41 -10.07
C SER A 26 6.65 12.30 -8.92
N ASP A 27 5.87 13.35 -8.70
CA ASP A 27 4.80 13.37 -7.70
C ASP A 27 3.52 12.80 -8.31
N ASN A 28 2.92 11.82 -7.64
CA ASN A 28 1.67 11.20 -8.03
C ASN A 28 0.46 11.70 -7.24
N LYS A 29 0.64 12.68 -6.36
CA LYS A 29 -0.40 13.28 -5.51
C LYS A 29 -1.23 12.27 -4.70
N SER A 30 -0.72 11.06 -4.53
CA SER A 30 -1.42 9.90 -3.94
C SER A 30 -2.70 9.48 -4.68
N GLU A 31 -2.84 9.87 -5.95
CA GLU A 31 -3.98 9.54 -6.81
C GLU A 31 -3.58 8.44 -7.82
N PRO A 32 -4.35 7.35 -7.96
CA PRO A 32 -4.00 6.23 -8.86
C PRO A 32 -3.82 6.65 -10.33
N SER A 33 -4.67 7.55 -10.84
CA SER A 33 -4.55 8.07 -12.22
C SER A 33 -3.25 8.84 -12.44
N GLU A 34 -2.87 9.69 -11.47
CA GLU A 34 -1.61 10.43 -11.53
C GLU A 34 -0.39 9.51 -11.39
N ALA A 35 -0.51 8.44 -10.60
CA ALA A 35 0.54 7.43 -10.50
C ALA A 35 0.77 6.72 -11.83
N GLY A 36 -0.30 6.33 -12.54
CA GLY A 36 -0.19 5.77 -13.89
C GLY A 36 0.48 6.73 -14.87
N ASN A 37 0.06 8.00 -14.91
CA ASN A 37 0.65 9.03 -15.76
C ASN A 37 2.15 9.25 -15.45
N SER A 38 2.48 9.39 -14.18
CA SER A 38 3.86 9.58 -13.70
C SER A 38 4.76 8.41 -14.10
N VAL A 39 4.32 7.18 -13.85
CA VAL A 39 5.10 5.99 -14.19
C VAL A 39 5.23 5.82 -15.71
N THR A 40 4.18 6.12 -16.47
CA THR A 40 4.26 6.13 -17.94
C THR A 40 5.37 7.08 -18.41
N LYS A 41 5.41 8.31 -17.91
CA LYS A 41 6.46 9.27 -18.25
C LYS A 41 7.85 8.76 -17.87
N LEU A 42 8.03 8.31 -16.62
CA LEU A 42 9.31 7.80 -16.12
C LEU A 42 9.86 6.67 -16.99
N VAL A 43 8.99 5.73 -17.37
CA VAL A 43 9.39 4.53 -18.15
C VAL A 43 9.60 4.85 -19.63
N THR A 44 8.68 5.62 -20.25
CA THR A 44 8.68 5.80 -21.71
C THR A 44 9.50 7.00 -22.18
N GLN A 45 9.57 8.07 -21.38
CA GLN A 45 10.30 9.30 -21.74
C GLN A 45 11.64 9.39 -21.02
N ASP A 46 11.64 9.25 -19.69
CA ASP A 46 12.85 9.38 -18.89
C ASP A 46 13.72 8.10 -18.90
N LYS A 47 13.19 6.99 -19.44
CA LYS A 47 13.88 5.70 -19.62
C LYS A 47 14.53 5.17 -18.35
N VAL A 48 13.81 5.26 -17.23
CA VAL A 48 14.30 4.71 -15.96
C VAL A 48 14.42 3.18 -16.02
N ILE A 49 15.41 2.64 -15.34
CA ILE A 49 15.67 1.19 -15.29
C ILE A 49 14.92 0.47 -14.19
N ALA A 50 14.41 1.22 -13.20
CA ALA A 50 13.58 0.71 -12.11
C ALA A 50 12.71 1.85 -11.56
N VAL A 51 11.58 1.48 -10.99
CA VAL A 51 10.67 2.41 -10.28
C VAL A 51 10.65 2.02 -8.80
N VAL A 52 10.94 2.96 -7.90
CA VAL A 52 10.79 2.78 -6.45
C VAL A 52 9.64 3.64 -5.96
N GLY A 53 8.59 3.02 -5.50
CA GLY A 53 7.28 3.63 -5.27
C GLY A 53 6.27 3.12 -6.29
N PRO A 54 5.04 3.65 -6.29
CA PRO A 54 4.42 4.55 -5.30
C PRO A 54 4.29 3.94 -3.90
N ALA A 55 3.81 4.72 -2.94
CA ALA A 55 3.66 4.26 -1.55
C ALA A 55 2.33 3.51 -1.32
N THR A 56 1.22 3.98 -1.88
CA THR A 56 -0.12 3.42 -1.62
C THR A 56 -0.44 2.25 -2.55
N SER A 57 -1.22 1.29 -2.05
CA SER A 57 -1.60 0.08 -2.80
C SER A 57 -2.34 0.39 -4.10
N GLY A 58 -3.30 1.32 -4.10
CA GLY A 58 -4.03 1.73 -5.30
C GLY A 58 -3.13 2.35 -6.38
N CYS A 59 -2.15 3.17 -5.96
CA CYS A 59 -1.18 3.75 -6.90
C CYS A 59 -0.23 2.70 -7.49
N VAL A 60 0.21 1.72 -6.68
CA VAL A 60 1.02 0.59 -7.19
C VAL A 60 0.23 -0.25 -8.17
N ALA A 61 -1.04 -0.57 -7.86
CA ALA A 61 -1.92 -1.31 -8.74
C ALA A 61 -2.07 -0.62 -10.10
N ALA A 62 -2.29 0.71 -10.11
CA ALA A 62 -2.38 1.51 -11.34
C ALA A 62 -1.06 1.57 -12.14
N SER A 63 0.09 1.49 -11.47
CA SER A 63 1.42 1.53 -12.09
C SER A 63 1.87 0.17 -12.64
N THR A 64 1.39 -0.92 -12.08
CA THR A 64 1.80 -2.30 -12.39
C THR A 64 1.68 -2.67 -13.87
N PRO A 65 0.55 -2.41 -14.59
CA PRO A 65 0.44 -2.75 -16.00
C PRO A 65 1.51 -2.06 -16.86
N ILE A 66 1.85 -0.82 -16.52
CA ILE A 66 2.81 -0.01 -17.28
C ILE A 66 4.23 -0.56 -17.10
N THR A 67 4.65 -0.80 -15.87
CA THR A 67 5.97 -1.34 -15.56
C THR A 67 6.16 -2.75 -16.12
N THR A 68 5.13 -3.60 -16.00
CA THR A 68 5.13 -4.96 -16.54
C THR A 68 5.24 -4.97 -18.06
N ALA A 69 4.44 -4.18 -18.78
CA ALA A 69 4.48 -4.10 -20.23
C ALA A 69 5.85 -3.62 -20.77
N ASN A 70 6.54 -2.79 -20.01
CA ASN A 70 7.86 -2.25 -20.37
C ASN A 70 9.02 -3.05 -19.74
N LYS A 71 8.74 -4.13 -19.01
CA LYS A 71 9.73 -4.97 -18.31
C LYS A 71 10.63 -4.16 -17.36
N VAL A 72 10.08 -3.16 -16.72
CA VAL A 72 10.76 -2.31 -15.71
C VAL A 72 10.35 -2.76 -14.32
N PRO A 73 11.29 -3.16 -13.45
CA PRO A 73 10.96 -3.57 -12.10
C PRO A 73 10.38 -2.40 -11.28
N LEU A 74 9.30 -2.69 -10.55
CA LEU A 74 8.66 -1.78 -9.61
C LEU A 74 8.84 -2.32 -8.20
N ILE A 75 9.41 -1.52 -7.31
CA ILE A 75 9.61 -1.86 -5.89
C ILE A 75 8.68 -1.00 -5.06
N ALA A 76 7.65 -1.62 -4.48
CA ALA A 76 6.68 -0.97 -3.62
C ALA A 76 7.19 -0.94 -2.16
N PRO A 77 7.53 0.24 -1.61
CA PRO A 77 8.09 0.31 -0.26
C PRO A 77 7.05 0.12 0.84
N CYS A 78 5.79 0.52 0.61
CA CYS A 78 4.76 0.59 1.64
C CYS A 78 3.40 0.02 1.22
N ALA A 79 3.23 -0.47 0.00
CA ALA A 79 1.96 -1.02 -0.47
C ALA A 79 1.72 -2.42 0.09
N THR A 80 0.85 -2.53 1.08
CA THR A 80 0.64 -3.72 1.91
C THR A 80 -0.46 -4.67 1.41
N ALA A 81 -1.31 -4.26 0.45
CA ALA A 81 -2.36 -5.11 -0.08
C ALA A 81 -1.79 -6.40 -0.70
N PRO A 82 -2.38 -7.58 -0.43
CA PRO A 82 -1.85 -8.86 -0.89
C PRO A 82 -1.69 -8.97 -2.40
N ASN A 83 -2.65 -8.41 -3.15
CA ASN A 83 -2.72 -8.48 -4.62
C ASN A 83 -1.65 -7.64 -5.35
N ILE A 84 -0.79 -6.93 -4.61
CA ILE A 84 0.27 -6.11 -5.23
C ILE A 84 1.28 -6.99 -5.96
N THR A 85 1.74 -8.08 -5.36
CA THR A 85 2.78 -8.96 -5.91
C THR A 85 2.25 -10.30 -6.39
N VAL A 86 1.09 -10.74 -5.89
CA VAL A 86 0.44 -11.99 -6.27
C VAL A 86 -1.05 -11.75 -6.49
N GLU A 87 -1.59 -12.14 -7.62
CA GLU A 87 -3.01 -12.00 -7.94
C GLU A 87 -3.54 -13.32 -8.54
N ASN A 88 -4.64 -13.83 -7.98
CA ASN A 88 -5.23 -15.12 -8.39
C ASN A 88 -4.21 -16.27 -8.40
N GLY A 89 -3.30 -16.30 -7.40
CA GLY A 89 -2.24 -17.30 -7.28
C GLY A 89 -1.07 -17.13 -8.26
N LYS A 90 -1.07 -16.10 -9.10
CA LYS A 90 0.01 -15.82 -10.04
C LYS A 90 0.89 -14.69 -9.53
N VAL A 91 2.20 -14.92 -9.54
CA VAL A 91 3.21 -13.90 -9.20
C VAL A 91 3.31 -12.88 -10.34
N LYS A 92 3.38 -11.59 -9.98
CA LYS A 92 3.64 -10.49 -10.93
C LYS A 92 5.15 -10.32 -11.09
N GLU A 93 5.69 -10.70 -12.23
CA GLU A 93 7.14 -10.85 -12.48
C GLU A 93 7.96 -9.58 -12.22
N PHE A 94 7.38 -8.40 -12.48
CA PHE A 94 8.09 -7.12 -12.38
C PHE A 94 7.68 -6.28 -11.18
N VAL A 95 6.94 -6.86 -10.21
CA VAL A 95 6.47 -6.12 -9.03
C VAL A 95 6.98 -6.76 -7.75
N PHE A 96 7.73 -5.99 -6.99
CA PHE A 96 8.34 -6.37 -5.73
C PHE A 96 7.83 -5.51 -4.59
N ARG A 97 7.97 -6.00 -3.36
CA ARG A 97 7.57 -5.29 -2.15
C ARG A 97 8.61 -5.49 -1.06
N SER A 98 8.86 -4.44 -0.27
CA SER A 98 9.77 -4.48 0.89
C SER A 98 9.06 -4.22 2.23
N CYS A 99 7.74 -4.36 2.29
CA CYS A 99 6.95 -4.21 3.53
C CYS A 99 6.15 -5.49 3.83
N PHE A 100 5.53 -5.53 5.03
CA PHE A 100 4.58 -6.58 5.42
C PHE A 100 3.26 -6.47 4.63
N THR A 101 2.33 -7.39 4.90
CA THR A 101 1.03 -7.46 4.19
C THR A 101 -0.14 -7.18 5.14
N ASP A 102 -1.27 -6.72 4.60
CA ASP A 102 -2.49 -6.45 5.35
C ASP A 102 -2.98 -7.66 6.18
N PRO A 103 -2.93 -8.91 5.70
CA PRO A 103 -3.28 -10.07 6.52
C PRO A 103 -2.47 -10.20 7.81
N PHE A 104 -1.20 -9.87 7.77
CA PHE A 104 -0.37 -9.84 8.97
C PHE A 104 -0.79 -8.69 9.90
N GLN A 105 -0.92 -7.48 9.37
CA GLN A 105 -1.28 -6.30 10.15
C GLN A 105 -2.67 -6.43 10.78
N GLY A 106 -3.68 -6.82 10.01
CA GLY A 106 -5.05 -6.97 10.50
C GLY A 106 -5.18 -8.03 11.60
N ARG A 107 -4.45 -9.15 11.46
CA ARG A 107 -4.40 -10.19 12.48
C ARG A 107 -3.74 -9.68 13.76
N VAL A 108 -2.59 -9.03 13.67
CA VAL A 108 -1.88 -8.50 14.86
C VAL A 108 -2.74 -7.46 15.59
N MET A 109 -3.43 -6.58 14.87
CA MET A 109 -4.33 -5.60 15.47
C MET A 109 -5.51 -6.26 16.21
N ALA A 110 -6.13 -7.29 15.61
CA ALA A 110 -7.22 -8.03 16.25
C ALA A 110 -6.72 -8.81 17.47
N GLU A 111 -5.53 -9.41 17.40
CA GLU A 111 -4.92 -10.08 18.55
C GLU A 111 -4.60 -9.13 19.68
N PHE A 112 -4.12 -7.94 19.37
CA PHE A 112 -3.88 -6.90 20.36
C PHE A 112 -5.18 -6.45 21.03
N ALA A 113 -6.24 -6.22 20.26
CA ALA A 113 -7.56 -5.87 20.78
C ALA A 113 -8.09 -6.96 21.75
N ASP A 114 -7.97 -8.22 21.36
CA ASP A 114 -8.44 -9.34 22.18
C ASP A 114 -7.57 -9.57 23.43
N LYS A 115 -6.24 -9.72 23.26
CA LYS A 115 -5.34 -10.15 24.34
C LYS A 115 -4.93 -9.02 25.28
N ASN A 116 -4.62 -7.84 24.71
CA ASN A 116 -4.06 -6.72 25.46
C ASN A 116 -5.14 -5.77 25.94
N LEU A 117 -6.05 -5.36 25.06
CA LEU A 117 -7.15 -4.47 25.43
C LEU A 117 -8.35 -5.22 26.05
N LYS A 118 -8.43 -6.54 25.86
CA LYS A 118 -9.50 -7.42 26.36
C LYS A 118 -10.90 -6.96 25.92
N VAL A 119 -11.01 -6.35 24.74
CA VAL A 119 -12.27 -5.91 24.16
C VAL A 119 -12.87 -6.99 23.27
N LYS A 120 -14.18 -7.20 23.39
CA LYS A 120 -14.91 -8.17 22.58
C LYS A 120 -15.84 -7.51 21.56
N ASN A 121 -16.31 -6.30 21.83
CA ASN A 121 -17.14 -5.53 20.92
C ASN A 121 -16.32 -4.41 20.30
N VAL A 122 -16.24 -4.39 18.98
CA VAL A 122 -15.48 -3.38 18.22
C VAL A 122 -16.32 -2.81 17.11
N ALA A 123 -16.14 -1.51 16.86
CA ALA A 123 -16.65 -0.85 15.67
C ALA A 123 -15.48 -0.59 14.69
N ILE A 124 -15.77 -0.63 13.40
CA ILE A 124 -14.83 -0.34 12.34
C ILE A 124 -15.32 0.86 11.55
N LEU A 125 -14.46 1.87 11.42
CA LEU A 125 -14.64 2.98 10.50
C LEU A 125 -13.53 2.89 9.45
N TYR A 126 -13.86 2.75 8.16
CA TYR A 126 -12.89 2.50 7.11
C TYR A 126 -13.14 3.33 5.85
N ASP A 127 -12.08 3.63 5.14
CA ASP A 127 -12.14 4.30 3.82
C ASP A 127 -12.50 3.29 2.72
N ALA A 128 -13.71 3.40 2.17
CA ALA A 128 -14.20 2.52 1.10
C ALA A 128 -13.55 2.81 -0.27
N SER A 129 -12.88 3.93 -0.43
CA SER A 129 -12.12 4.27 -1.65
C SER A 129 -10.71 3.68 -1.68
N SER A 130 -10.22 3.14 -0.54
CA SER A 130 -8.87 2.61 -0.37
C SER A 130 -8.85 1.08 -0.31
N ASP A 131 -8.14 0.44 -1.24
CA ASP A 131 -7.95 -1.01 -1.23
C ASP A 131 -7.19 -1.49 0.02
N TYR A 132 -6.23 -0.69 0.50
CA TYR A 132 -5.57 -0.93 1.78
C TYR A 132 -6.56 -0.98 2.94
N SER A 133 -7.41 0.05 3.07
CA SER A 133 -8.35 0.17 4.17
C SER A 133 -9.42 -0.93 4.16
N LYS A 134 -9.94 -1.29 2.97
CA LYS A 134 -10.88 -2.41 2.80
C LYS A 134 -10.26 -3.74 3.22
N GLY A 135 -9.08 -4.06 2.68
CA GLY A 135 -8.40 -5.32 2.97
C GLY A 135 -8.04 -5.46 4.44
N LEU A 136 -7.57 -4.39 5.06
CA LEU A 136 -7.25 -4.37 6.49
C LEU A 136 -8.51 -4.59 7.36
N ALA A 137 -9.62 -3.91 7.04
CA ALA A 137 -10.89 -4.06 7.75
C ALA A 137 -11.47 -5.48 7.63
N GLU A 138 -11.31 -6.12 6.47
CA GLU A 138 -11.75 -7.52 6.25
C GLU A 138 -10.96 -8.51 7.11
N VAL A 139 -9.64 -8.42 7.09
CA VAL A 139 -8.79 -9.33 7.88
C VAL A 139 -8.98 -9.12 9.37
N PHE A 140 -9.07 -7.86 9.82
CA PHE A 140 -9.36 -7.54 11.22
C PHE A 140 -10.71 -8.12 11.65
N THR A 141 -11.78 -7.92 10.86
CA THR A 141 -13.11 -8.47 11.12
C THR A 141 -13.04 -9.99 11.31
N LYS A 142 -12.51 -10.69 10.32
CA LYS A 142 -12.40 -12.16 10.34
C LYS A 142 -11.65 -12.65 11.58
N THR A 143 -10.49 -12.07 11.86
CA THR A 143 -9.66 -12.49 13.00
C THR A 143 -10.34 -12.19 14.34
N MET A 144 -11.04 -11.07 14.46
CA MET A 144 -11.79 -10.70 15.66
C MET A 144 -12.93 -11.69 15.94
N GLU A 145 -13.68 -12.06 14.90
CA GLU A 145 -14.77 -13.04 14.98
C GLU A 145 -14.25 -14.44 15.32
N GLU A 146 -13.14 -14.89 14.73
CA GLU A 146 -12.47 -16.16 15.05
C GLU A 146 -12.05 -16.24 16.53
N LYS A 147 -11.80 -15.11 17.19
CA LYS A 147 -11.48 -15.01 18.61
C LYS A 147 -12.71 -14.81 19.51
N GLY A 148 -13.91 -14.95 18.97
CA GLY A 148 -15.16 -14.77 19.70
C GLY A 148 -15.50 -13.31 20.01
N GLY A 149 -14.87 -12.36 19.32
CA GLY A 149 -15.25 -10.96 19.32
C GLY A 149 -16.42 -10.69 18.36
N LYS A 150 -16.98 -9.49 18.45
CA LYS A 150 -18.12 -9.07 17.63
C LYS A 150 -17.84 -7.68 17.02
N ILE A 151 -18.09 -7.56 15.72
CA ILE A 151 -18.13 -6.26 15.05
C ILE A 151 -19.53 -5.68 15.21
N VAL A 152 -19.67 -4.70 16.10
CA VAL A 152 -20.98 -4.12 16.44
C VAL A 152 -21.42 -3.04 15.46
N ALA A 153 -20.49 -2.43 14.73
CA ALA A 153 -20.75 -1.49 13.66
C ALA A 153 -19.62 -1.54 12.64
N LYS A 154 -19.94 -1.41 11.36
CA LYS A 154 -18.96 -1.28 10.27
C LYS A 154 -19.42 -0.19 9.33
N GLU A 155 -18.83 0.99 9.49
CA GLU A 155 -19.20 2.21 8.76
C GLU A 155 -18.09 2.58 7.78
N ALA A 156 -18.50 3.03 6.61
CA ALA A 156 -17.62 3.44 5.54
C ALA A 156 -17.64 4.96 5.34
N PHE A 157 -16.50 5.50 4.92
CA PHE A 157 -16.38 6.86 4.41
C PHE A 157 -15.55 6.87 3.12
N LEU A 158 -15.53 7.98 2.41
CA LEU A 158 -14.68 8.22 1.26
C LEU A 158 -13.56 9.21 1.62
N ALA A 159 -12.39 9.07 1.03
CA ALA A 159 -11.18 9.85 1.36
C ALA A 159 -11.37 11.38 1.38
N LYS A 160 -12.41 11.90 0.70
CA LYS A 160 -12.71 13.34 0.63
C LYS A 160 -13.89 13.77 1.52
N ASP A 161 -14.44 12.84 2.31
CA ASP A 161 -15.51 13.16 3.26
C ASP A 161 -14.98 14.04 4.38
N LEU A 162 -15.76 15.06 4.74
CA LEU A 162 -15.44 16.00 5.82
C LEU A 162 -16.43 15.91 7.00
N ASP A 163 -17.53 15.19 6.85
CA ASP A 163 -18.53 15.00 7.90
C ASP A 163 -18.73 13.52 8.22
N PHE A 164 -18.40 13.17 9.45
CA PHE A 164 -18.47 11.79 9.96
C PHE A 164 -19.59 11.60 10.99
N LYS A 165 -20.45 12.61 11.24
CA LYS A 165 -21.49 12.57 12.28
C LYS A 165 -22.42 11.37 12.13
N SER A 166 -22.85 11.07 10.92
CA SER A 166 -23.75 9.93 10.64
C SER A 166 -23.09 8.61 11.03
N ALA A 167 -21.88 8.36 10.57
CA ALA A 167 -21.11 7.16 10.88
C ALA A 167 -20.84 7.04 12.38
N LEU A 168 -20.40 8.12 13.02
CA LEU A 168 -20.11 8.14 14.46
C LEU A 168 -21.37 7.94 15.32
N THR A 169 -22.53 8.42 14.87
CA THR A 169 -23.81 8.19 15.57
C THR A 169 -24.19 6.71 15.59
N LYS A 170 -23.90 5.98 14.51
CA LYS A 170 -24.17 4.54 14.45
C LYS A 170 -23.17 3.71 15.24
N ILE A 171 -21.95 4.21 15.42
CA ILE A 171 -20.91 3.55 16.22
C ILE A 171 -21.16 3.73 17.73
N LYS A 172 -21.78 4.82 18.14
CA LYS A 172 -22.08 5.13 19.55
C LYS A 172 -23.15 4.20 20.12
#